data_3d5d0585f454aee38942891525e3c46d
#
_entry.id   3d5d0585f454aee38942891525e3c46d
#
_cell.length_a   1.000
_cell.length_b   1.000
_cell.length_c   1.000
_cell.angle_alpha   90.00
_cell.angle_beta   90.00
_cell.angle_gamma   90.00
#
_symmetry.space_group_name_H-M   'P 1'
#
loop_
_entity.id
_entity.type
_entity.pdbx_description
1 polymer ?
#
loop_
_entity_poly.entity_id
_entity_poly.type
_entity_poly.pdbx_seq_one_letter_code
_entity_poly.pdbx_strand_id
1 'polypeptide(L)'
;MFVHGRGHRKTTQQRHYEKLREYAVKLEEYVEKIKICGKERNSYSKTDHSATFMRIKTDYMGNDQLLPAYNVQVGVADEYIAVVDVNQYRSDMDCFIPLMNEFYTTYGFYPKYPVADAGYGSYNNYIFCEQHGMEKYM
;
A
#
# COMPACT_ATOMS: atom_id res chain seq x y z
N MET A 1 7.71 47.17 8.55
CA MET A 1 8.70 46.90 9.61
C MET A 1 8.16 45.73 10.45
N PHE A 2 8.93 44.69 10.67
CA PHE A 2 8.51 43.60 11.54
C PHE A 2 8.64 44.01 13.00
N VAL A 3 7.65 43.65 13.80
CA VAL A 3 7.59 43.96 15.23
C VAL A 3 8.06 42.74 16.02
N HIS A 4 9.01 42.97 16.91
CA HIS A 4 9.59 41.93 17.78
C HIS A 4 9.39 42.31 19.24
N GLY A 5 9.21 41.34 20.11
CA GLY A 5 9.13 41.53 21.56
C GLY A 5 7.77 41.12 22.19
N ARG A 6 7.77 40.96 23.52
CA ARG A 6 6.55 40.59 24.28
C ARG A 6 5.55 41.74 24.28
N GLY A 7 4.26 41.44 24.02
CA GLY A 7 3.16 42.37 24.11
C GLY A 7 2.90 43.22 22.86
N HIS A 8 3.72 43.17 21.82
CA HIS A 8 3.47 43.89 20.58
C HIS A 8 2.60 43.10 19.60
N ARG A 9 1.55 43.73 19.08
CA ARG A 9 0.75 43.09 18.02
C ARG A 9 1.50 43.10 16.69
N LYS A 10 1.66 41.92 16.10
CA LYS A 10 2.25 41.78 14.76
C LYS A 10 1.43 42.54 13.71
N THR A 11 2.12 43.18 12.77
CA THR A 11 1.45 43.82 11.64
C THR A 11 0.77 42.78 10.74
N THR A 12 -0.20 43.21 9.96
CA THR A 12 -0.91 42.32 9.01
C THR A 12 0.07 41.70 8.01
N GLN A 13 1.00 42.47 7.50
CA GLN A 13 2.05 42.00 6.58
C GLN A 13 2.94 40.93 7.23
N GLN A 14 3.34 41.14 8.48
CA GLN A 14 4.16 40.18 9.24
C GLN A 14 3.42 38.85 9.44
N ARG A 15 2.12 38.89 9.78
CA ARG A 15 1.29 37.69 9.90
C ARG A 15 1.17 36.92 8.58
N HIS A 16 0.97 37.65 7.47
CA HIS A 16 0.91 37.01 6.15
C HIS A 16 2.24 36.37 5.76
N TYR A 17 3.35 37.07 5.99
CA TYR A 17 4.68 36.53 5.71
C TYR A 17 4.98 35.25 6.51
N GLU A 18 4.72 35.27 7.82
CA GLU A 18 4.91 34.11 8.68
C GLU A 18 4.04 32.92 8.24
N LYS A 19 2.80 33.18 7.84
CA LYS A 19 1.89 32.16 7.33
C LYS A 19 2.34 31.58 6.00
N LEU A 20 2.82 32.40 5.07
CA LEU A 20 3.39 31.93 3.82
C LEU A 20 4.63 31.08 4.05
N ARG A 21 5.50 31.48 4.97
CA ARG A 21 6.68 30.70 5.35
C ARG A 21 6.30 29.34 5.96
N GLU A 22 5.30 29.31 6.84
CA GLU A 22 4.76 28.06 7.39
C GLU A 22 4.23 27.14 6.28
N TYR A 23 3.51 27.69 5.31
CA TYR A 23 3.00 26.91 4.18
C TYR A 23 4.10 26.37 3.29
N ALA A 24 5.16 27.14 3.03
CA ALA A 24 6.31 26.70 2.25
C ALA A 24 6.97 25.48 2.92
N VAL A 25 7.23 25.54 4.25
CA VAL A 25 7.78 24.40 4.99
C VAL A 25 6.88 23.17 4.93
N LYS A 26 5.56 23.37 5.09
CA LYS A 26 4.60 22.25 4.98
C LYS A 26 4.56 21.63 3.58
N LEU A 27 4.70 22.45 2.54
CA LEU A 27 4.76 21.94 1.17
C LEU A 27 5.99 21.05 0.95
N GLU A 28 7.15 21.47 1.44
CA GLU A 28 8.37 20.66 1.38
C GLU A 28 8.18 19.32 2.11
N GLU A 29 7.60 19.33 3.33
CA GLU A 29 7.25 18.11 4.05
C GLU A 29 6.29 17.21 3.26
N TYR A 30 5.28 17.77 2.62
CA TYR A 30 4.33 16.98 1.85
C TYR A 30 4.97 16.36 0.61
N VAL A 31 5.86 17.07 -0.07
CA VAL A 31 6.64 16.52 -1.20
C VAL A 31 7.46 15.30 -0.75
N GLU A 32 8.15 15.38 0.39
CA GLU A 32 8.89 14.24 0.93
C GLU A 32 7.98 13.07 1.32
N LYS A 33 6.85 13.34 1.97
CA LYS A 33 5.87 12.31 2.33
C LYS A 33 5.27 11.62 1.10
N ILE A 34 4.99 12.37 0.03
CA ILE A 34 4.50 11.81 -1.24
C ILE A 34 5.56 10.92 -1.90
N LYS A 35 6.85 11.32 -1.86
CA LYS A 35 7.94 10.48 -2.37
C LYS A 35 8.04 9.15 -1.62
N ILE A 36 7.94 9.16 -0.28
CA ILE A 36 7.95 7.95 0.54
C ILE A 36 6.73 7.07 0.22
N CYS A 37 5.55 7.67 0.10
CA CYS A 37 4.31 6.95 -0.20
C CYS A 37 4.38 6.24 -1.56
N GLY A 38 4.94 6.90 -2.58
CA GLY A 38 4.98 6.40 -3.95
C GLY A 38 3.63 6.53 -4.68
N LYS A 39 3.53 5.89 -5.84
CA LYS A 39 2.34 6.00 -6.71
C LYS A 39 1.26 4.96 -6.40
N GLU A 40 1.65 3.80 -5.89
CA GLU A 40 0.78 2.63 -5.72
C GLU A 40 0.03 2.63 -4.37
N ARG A 41 0.46 3.47 -3.43
CA ARG A 41 -0.11 3.56 -2.07
C ARG A 41 -0.59 4.97 -1.77
N ASN A 42 -1.52 5.07 -0.83
CA ASN A 42 -1.99 6.38 -0.32
C ASN A 42 -1.68 6.59 1.17
N SER A 43 -0.91 5.69 1.78
CA SER A 43 -0.50 5.77 3.18
C SER A 43 0.76 4.95 3.44
N TYR A 44 1.52 5.33 4.46
CA TYR A 44 2.66 4.59 4.98
C TYR A 44 2.79 4.82 6.49
N SER A 45 3.44 3.91 7.19
CA SER A 45 3.72 4.06 8.62
C SER A 45 4.95 4.94 8.86
N LYS A 46 4.93 5.75 9.90
CA LYS A 46 6.08 6.59 10.29
C LYS A 46 7.26 5.78 10.81
N THR A 47 6.99 4.62 11.38
CA THR A 47 8.01 3.73 11.96
C THR A 47 8.55 2.72 10.95
N ASP A 48 7.72 2.32 9.99
CA ASP A 48 8.07 1.45 8.89
C ASP A 48 7.47 1.99 7.60
N HIS A 49 8.29 2.67 6.82
CA HIS A 49 7.86 3.32 5.57
C HIS A 49 7.39 2.34 4.50
N SER A 50 7.72 1.06 4.62
CA SER A 50 7.25 0.03 3.70
C SER A 50 5.88 -0.52 4.06
N ALA A 51 5.45 -0.42 5.32
CA ALA A 51 4.12 -0.86 5.73
C ALA A 51 3.03 0.13 5.28
N THR A 52 1.90 -0.43 4.84
CA THR A 52 0.71 0.34 4.44
C THR A 52 -0.38 0.18 5.49
N PHE A 53 -1.15 1.24 5.75
CA PHE A 53 -2.30 1.14 6.64
C PHE A 53 -3.43 0.37 5.96
N MET A 54 -3.81 -0.76 6.55
CA MET A 54 -4.88 -1.62 6.07
C MET A 54 -5.73 -2.18 7.22
N ARG A 55 -6.92 -2.65 6.90
CA ARG A 55 -7.82 -3.29 7.87
C ARG A 55 -7.39 -4.74 8.06
N ILE A 56 -7.14 -5.11 9.28
CA ILE A 56 -6.77 -6.49 9.64
C ILE A 56 -8.05 -7.22 10.11
N LYS A 57 -8.27 -8.45 9.62
CA LYS A 57 -9.46 -9.26 9.94
C LYS A 57 -9.61 -9.50 11.44
N THR A 58 -8.51 -9.66 12.16
CA THR A 58 -8.50 -9.82 13.62
C THR A 58 -8.00 -8.52 14.25
N ASP A 59 -8.92 -7.63 14.57
CA ASP A 59 -8.60 -6.42 15.30
C ASP A 59 -8.61 -6.72 16.81
N TYR A 60 -7.42 -6.78 17.41
CA TYR A 60 -7.26 -7.00 18.86
C TYR A 60 -7.89 -5.90 19.72
N MET A 61 -8.05 -4.71 19.16
CA MET A 61 -8.64 -3.56 19.86
C MET A 61 -10.16 -3.48 19.68
N GLY A 62 -10.72 -4.21 18.71
CA GLY A 62 -12.15 -4.24 18.42
C GLY A 62 -12.74 -2.89 18.00
N ASN A 63 -11.92 -2.01 17.41
CA ASN A 63 -12.33 -0.64 17.06
C ASN A 63 -12.26 -0.34 15.55
N ASP A 64 -12.06 -1.36 14.72
CA ASP A 64 -11.96 -1.26 13.26
C ASP A 64 -10.84 -0.34 12.76
N GLN A 65 -9.81 -0.13 13.55
CA GLN A 65 -8.71 0.77 13.24
C GLN A 65 -7.83 0.21 12.11
N LEU A 66 -7.39 1.09 11.22
CA LEU A 66 -6.37 0.73 10.24
C LEU A 66 -5.01 0.60 10.94
N LEU A 67 -4.32 -0.51 10.72
CA LEU A 67 -3.01 -0.77 11.28
C LEU A 67 -1.96 -0.88 10.16
N PRO A 68 -0.69 -0.50 10.43
CA PRO A 68 0.40 -0.74 9.50
C PRO A 68 0.60 -2.24 9.32
N ALA A 69 0.54 -2.72 8.08
CA ALA A 69 0.66 -4.14 7.78
C ALA A 69 1.19 -4.36 6.36
N TYR A 70 1.52 -5.60 6.09
CA TYR A 70 1.82 -6.15 4.77
C TYR A 70 0.75 -7.15 4.39
N ASN A 71 0.49 -7.28 3.09
CA ASN A 71 -0.32 -8.36 2.56
C ASN A 71 0.62 -9.50 2.14
N VAL A 72 0.51 -10.64 2.82
CA VAL A 72 1.33 -11.82 2.58
C VAL A 72 0.50 -12.86 1.87
N GLN A 73 0.90 -13.21 0.67
CA GLN A 73 0.28 -14.21 -0.16
C GLN A 73 1.11 -15.49 -0.16
N VAL A 74 0.46 -16.63 -0.04
CA VAL A 74 1.12 -17.94 -0.01
C VAL A 74 0.45 -18.87 -0.99
N GLY A 75 1.20 -19.35 -1.99
CA GLY A 75 0.77 -20.43 -2.88
C GLY A 75 1.25 -21.76 -2.33
N VAL A 76 0.33 -22.71 -2.18
CA VAL A 76 0.61 -24.06 -1.67
C VAL A 76 0.31 -25.08 -2.75
N ALA A 77 1.20 -26.05 -2.91
CA ALA A 77 1.04 -27.20 -3.80
C ALA A 77 1.50 -28.48 -3.07
N ASP A 78 0.69 -29.51 -3.08
CA ASP A 78 1.00 -30.81 -2.46
C ASP A 78 1.53 -30.69 -1.02
N GLU A 79 0.87 -29.87 -0.20
CA GLU A 79 1.22 -29.59 1.22
C GLU A 79 2.51 -28.76 1.42
N TYR A 80 3.16 -28.33 0.35
CA TYR A 80 4.36 -27.50 0.41
C TYR A 80 4.06 -26.06 0.02
N ILE A 81 4.76 -25.11 0.64
CA ILE A 81 4.76 -23.73 0.21
C ILE A 81 5.56 -23.65 -1.09
N ALA A 82 4.87 -23.38 -2.19
CA ALA A 82 5.47 -23.27 -3.51
C ALA A 82 5.97 -21.84 -3.79
N VAL A 83 5.23 -20.83 -3.34
CA VAL A 83 5.57 -19.42 -3.59
C VAL A 83 5.05 -18.55 -2.45
N VAL A 84 5.78 -17.47 -2.16
CA VAL A 84 5.38 -16.45 -1.19
C VAL A 84 5.58 -15.10 -1.84
N ASP A 85 4.58 -14.23 -1.76
CA ASP A 85 4.70 -12.83 -2.13
C ASP A 85 4.32 -11.93 -0.94
N VAL A 86 5.10 -10.89 -0.70
CA VAL A 86 4.87 -9.91 0.36
C VAL A 86 4.75 -8.54 -0.26
N ASN A 87 3.56 -7.98 -0.23
CA ASN A 87 3.28 -6.73 -0.90
C ASN A 87 2.52 -5.73 -0.03
N GLN A 88 2.21 -4.58 -0.60
CA GLN A 88 1.58 -3.45 0.07
C GLN A 88 0.14 -3.21 -0.40
N TYR A 89 -0.40 -4.10 -1.24
CA TYR A 89 -1.78 -4.02 -1.73
C TYR A 89 -2.77 -4.34 -0.61
N ARG A 90 -3.88 -3.62 -0.58
CA ARG A 90 -4.91 -3.80 0.44
C ARG A 90 -5.95 -4.86 0.07
N SER A 91 -6.01 -5.18 -1.22
CA SER A 91 -6.97 -6.12 -1.79
C SER A 91 -6.24 -7.34 -2.33
N ASP A 92 -6.76 -8.52 -2.06
CA ASP A 92 -6.24 -9.78 -2.59
C ASP A 92 -6.39 -9.86 -4.11
N MET A 93 -7.36 -9.13 -4.70
CA MET A 93 -7.51 -9.03 -6.15
C MET A 93 -6.26 -8.52 -6.85
N ASP A 94 -5.52 -7.60 -6.23
CA ASP A 94 -4.31 -7.00 -6.79
C ASP A 94 -3.06 -7.88 -6.55
N CYS A 95 -3.18 -8.89 -5.70
CA CYS A 95 -2.08 -9.77 -5.30
C CYS A 95 -1.93 -11.00 -6.18
N PHE A 96 -2.98 -11.41 -6.90
CA PHE A 96 -2.98 -12.66 -7.67
C PHE A 96 -1.93 -12.68 -8.78
N ILE A 97 -1.92 -11.66 -9.65
CA ILE A 97 -0.99 -11.58 -10.77
C ILE A 97 0.47 -11.51 -10.31
N PRO A 98 0.84 -10.68 -9.32
CA PRO A 98 2.18 -10.68 -8.74
C PRO A 98 2.61 -12.06 -8.23
N LEU A 99 1.76 -12.76 -7.47
CA LEU A 99 2.04 -14.09 -6.95
C LEU A 99 2.27 -15.12 -8.08
N MET A 100 1.43 -15.09 -9.13
CA MET A 100 1.60 -15.98 -10.29
C MET A 100 2.88 -15.68 -11.06
N ASN A 101 3.27 -14.44 -11.20
CA ASN A 101 4.53 -14.05 -11.84
C ASN A 101 5.74 -14.49 -11.01
N GLU A 102 5.68 -14.41 -9.69
CA GLU A 102 6.72 -14.93 -8.80
C GLU A 102 6.84 -16.45 -8.91
N PHE A 103 5.71 -17.16 -8.99
CA PHE A 103 5.67 -18.59 -9.28
C PHE A 103 6.35 -18.91 -10.62
N TYR A 104 6.01 -18.17 -11.67
CA TYR A 104 6.63 -18.35 -12.98
C TYR A 104 8.13 -18.07 -12.95
N THR A 105 8.56 -17.05 -12.24
CA THR A 105 9.99 -16.72 -12.10
C THR A 105 10.76 -17.87 -11.43
N THR A 106 10.12 -18.53 -10.46
CA THR A 106 10.74 -19.62 -9.70
C THR A 106 10.77 -20.93 -10.49
N TYR A 107 9.71 -21.28 -11.21
CA TYR A 107 9.52 -22.59 -11.81
C TYR A 107 9.59 -22.61 -13.35
N GLY A 108 9.50 -21.46 -14.02
CA GLY A 108 9.51 -21.35 -15.48
C GLY A 108 8.20 -21.71 -16.17
N PHE A 109 7.12 -21.95 -15.42
CA PHE A 109 5.78 -22.23 -15.95
C PHE A 109 4.70 -21.69 -14.99
N TYR A 110 3.47 -21.49 -15.49
CA TYR A 110 2.32 -21.17 -14.67
C TYR A 110 1.59 -22.41 -14.17
N PRO A 111 0.97 -22.41 -12.98
CA PRO A 111 0.18 -23.53 -12.50
C PRO A 111 -1.03 -23.76 -13.39
N LYS A 112 -1.33 -25.03 -13.70
CA LYS A 112 -2.47 -25.36 -14.57
C LYS A 112 -3.80 -25.06 -13.91
N TYR A 113 -3.92 -25.29 -12.61
CA TYR A 113 -5.14 -25.19 -11.83
C TYR A 113 -4.93 -24.29 -10.59
N PRO A 114 -4.87 -22.96 -10.76
CA PRO A 114 -4.84 -22.07 -9.60
C PRO A 114 -6.20 -22.07 -8.92
N VAL A 115 -6.21 -22.40 -7.63
CA VAL A 115 -7.40 -22.36 -6.76
C VAL A 115 -7.22 -21.26 -5.74
N ALA A 116 -8.16 -20.34 -5.65
CA ALA A 116 -8.13 -19.25 -4.71
C ALA A 116 -9.55 -18.93 -4.21
N ASP A 117 -9.67 -18.15 -3.13
CA ASP A 117 -10.99 -17.73 -2.68
C ASP A 117 -11.59 -16.63 -3.58
N ALA A 118 -12.87 -16.33 -3.39
CA ALA A 118 -13.59 -15.33 -4.19
C ALA A 118 -13.01 -13.90 -4.04
N GLY A 119 -12.17 -13.64 -3.04
CA GLY A 119 -11.49 -12.37 -2.85
C GLY A 119 -10.49 -12.05 -3.96
N TYR A 120 -10.00 -13.06 -4.70
CA TYR A 120 -9.11 -12.89 -5.84
C TYR A 120 -9.85 -12.71 -7.16
N GLY A 121 -11.18 -12.94 -7.19
CA GLY A 121 -11.99 -12.86 -8.40
C GLY A 121 -12.05 -11.45 -8.96
N SER A 122 -11.39 -11.22 -10.10
CA SER A 122 -11.47 -9.97 -10.84
C SER A 122 -11.40 -10.23 -12.34
N TYR A 123 -11.94 -9.30 -13.12
CA TYR A 123 -11.86 -9.39 -14.58
C TYR A 123 -10.42 -9.53 -15.08
N ASN A 124 -9.52 -8.74 -14.51
CA ASN A 124 -8.10 -8.78 -14.89
C ASN A 124 -7.45 -10.12 -14.57
N ASN A 125 -7.73 -10.70 -13.41
CA ASN A 125 -7.20 -12.00 -13.01
C ASN A 125 -7.74 -13.12 -13.89
N TYR A 126 -9.03 -13.06 -14.27
CA TYR A 126 -9.61 -14.03 -15.20
C TYR A 126 -8.97 -13.96 -16.59
N ILE A 127 -8.78 -12.76 -17.14
CA ILE A 127 -8.10 -12.56 -18.42
C ILE A 127 -6.65 -13.06 -18.36
N PHE A 128 -5.94 -12.74 -17.28
CA PHE A 128 -4.55 -13.20 -17.07
C PHE A 128 -4.47 -14.73 -17.08
N CYS A 129 -5.37 -15.42 -16.37
CA CYS A 129 -5.43 -16.89 -16.39
C CYS A 129 -5.65 -17.43 -17.80
N GLU A 130 -6.60 -16.85 -18.53
CA GLU A 130 -6.93 -17.28 -19.90
C GLU A 130 -5.76 -17.09 -20.87
N GLN A 131 -5.06 -15.96 -20.79
CA GLN A 131 -3.88 -15.66 -21.62
C GLN A 131 -2.71 -16.63 -21.36
N HIS A 132 -2.61 -17.17 -20.15
CA HIS A 132 -1.53 -18.10 -19.77
C HIS A 132 -1.96 -19.57 -19.70
N GLY A 133 -3.17 -19.89 -20.18
CA GLY A 133 -3.68 -21.27 -20.27
C GLY A 133 -3.95 -21.90 -18.90
N MET A 134 -4.27 -21.10 -17.89
CA MET A 134 -4.64 -21.54 -16.54
C MET A 134 -6.15 -21.76 -16.43
N GLU A 135 -6.56 -22.90 -15.90
CA GLU A 135 -7.95 -23.17 -15.55
C GLU A 135 -8.21 -22.67 -14.12
N LYS A 136 -8.90 -21.53 -14.01
CA LYS A 136 -9.09 -20.82 -12.74
C LYS A 136 -10.29 -21.32 -11.93
N TYR A 137 -10.08 -21.40 -10.61
CA TYR A 137 -11.12 -21.72 -9.62
C TYR A 137 -11.05 -20.67 -8.49
N MET A 138 -11.82 -19.55 -8.66
CA MET A 138 -11.87 -18.45 -7.68
C MET A 138 -13.25 -17.72 -7.73
#